data_3c841ac39fd33fdf2349d3d8c60432ca
#
_entry.id   3c841ac39fd33fdf2349d3d8c60432ca
#
_cell.length_a   1.000
_cell.length_b   1.000
_cell.length_c   1.000
_cell.angle_alpha   90.00
_cell.angle_beta   90.00
_cell.angle_gamma   90.00
#
_symmetry.space_group_name_H-M   'P 1'
#
loop_
_entity.id
_entity.type
_entity.pdbx_description
1 polymer ?
#
loop_
_entity_poly.entity_id
_entity_poly.type
_entity_poly.pdbx_seq_one_letter_code
_entity_poly.pdbx_strand_id
1 'polypeptide(L)'
;QGHSVKIDHDLRATKPPAYLYHGTAMRHMDAILREGLRPMSRQHVHLSVDVATAEKVGQRHGKPVVLFVASGKMSSAGFEFFCADNGVWLTEKVPAEFLSYHQITT
;
A
#
# COMPACT_ATOMS: atom_id res chain seq x y z
N GLN A 1 -2.18 -6.31 23.85
CA GLN A 1 -1.48 -6.58 24.03
C GLN A 1 -0.41 -7.18 23.26
N GLY A 2 0.47 -7.25 23.24
CA GLY A 2 1.66 -7.74 22.67
C GLY A 2 1.63 -8.33 21.28
N HIS A 3 0.51 -8.48 20.70
CA HIS A 3 0.44 -9.15 19.42
C HIS A 3 1.07 -8.37 18.29
N SER A 4 0.84 -7.08 18.28
CA SER A 4 1.43 -6.26 17.25
C SER A 4 2.94 -6.22 17.41
N VAL A 5 3.42 -6.37 18.61
CA VAL A 5 4.84 -6.38 18.86
C VAL A 5 5.51 -7.57 18.20
N LYS A 6 4.82 -8.70 18.18
CA LYS A 6 5.38 -9.88 17.53
C LYS A 6 5.61 -9.67 16.06
N ILE A 7 4.69 -8.99 15.41
CA ILE A 7 4.83 -8.70 13.98
C ILE A 7 6.07 -7.86 13.77
N ASP A 8 6.29 -6.88 14.62
CA ASP A 8 7.44 -6.00 14.50
C ASP A 8 8.76 -6.72 14.66
N HIS A 9 8.78 -7.78 15.47
CA HIS A 9 9.99 -8.54 15.68
C HIS A 9 10.49 -9.19 14.40
N ASP A 10 9.57 -9.62 13.55
CA ASP A 10 9.94 -10.35 12.36
C ASP A 10 10.11 -9.46 11.15
N LEU A 11 9.76 -8.19 11.26
CA LEU A 11 9.85 -7.28 10.13
C LEU A 11 11.17 -6.53 10.15
N ARG A 12 11.84 -6.56 9.01
CA ARG A 12 13.06 -5.80 8.82
C ARG A 12 12.88 -4.89 7.64
N ALA A 13 13.39 -3.66 7.75
CA ALA A 13 13.32 -2.74 6.65
C ALA A 13 14.01 -3.36 5.44
N THR A 14 13.32 -3.41 4.34
CA THR A 14 13.76 -4.07 3.12
C THR A 14 13.59 -3.11 1.97
N LYS A 15 14.54 -3.09 1.06
CA LYS A 15 14.45 -2.23 -0.12
C LYS A 15 13.31 -2.69 -1.00
N PRO A 16 12.33 -1.81 -1.27
CA PRO A 16 11.20 -2.21 -2.11
C PRO A 16 11.54 -2.13 -3.59
N PRO A 17 10.73 -2.75 -4.45
CA PRO A 17 10.85 -2.53 -5.89
C PRO A 17 10.48 -1.09 -6.22
N ALA A 18 10.64 -0.72 -7.49
CA ALA A 18 10.32 0.64 -7.93
C ALA A 18 8.88 1.00 -7.65
N TYR A 19 7.98 0.06 -7.84
CA TYR A 19 6.54 0.27 -7.62
C TYR A 19 5.92 -0.86 -6.85
N LEU A 20 4.95 -0.50 -6.00
CA LEU A 20 4.06 -1.43 -5.35
C LEU A 20 2.65 -0.97 -5.63
N TYR A 21 1.65 -1.78 -5.27
CA TYR A 21 0.28 -1.52 -5.67
C TYR A 21 -0.66 -1.64 -4.49
N HIS A 22 -1.71 -0.81 -4.52
CA HIS A 22 -2.71 -0.84 -3.46
C HIS A 22 -4.09 -0.89 -4.09
N GLY A 23 -4.88 -1.90 -3.73
CA GLY A 23 -6.24 -2.03 -4.22
C GLY A 23 -7.21 -1.35 -3.28
N THR A 24 -8.06 -0.51 -3.84
CA THR A 24 -9.07 0.18 -3.06
C THR A 24 -10.34 0.29 -3.89
N ALA A 25 -11.35 0.95 -3.36
CA ALA A 25 -12.60 1.18 -4.08
C ALA A 25 -12.70 2.63 -4.50
N MET A 26 -13.41 2.84 -5.59
CA MET A 26 -13.58 4.17 -6.16
C MET A 26 -14.10 5.18 -5.14
N ARG A 27 -14.99 4.75 -4.25
CA ARG A 27 -15.58 5.66 -3.26
C ARG A 27 -14.56 6.24 -2.28
N HIS A 28 -13.39 5.62 -2.17
CA HIS A 28 -12.35 6.10 -1.26
C HIS A 28 -11.35 7.03 -1.91
N MET A 29 -11.47 7.21 -3.23
CA MET A 29 -10.44 7.95 -3.97
C MET A 29 -10.28 9.39 -3.54
N ASP A 30 -11.38 10.10 -3.28
CA ASP A 30 -11.28 11.51 -2.89
C ASP A 30 -10.44 11.68 -1.63
N ALA A 31 -10.70 10.85 -0.62
CA ALA A 31 -9.97 10.94 0.62
C ALA A 31 -8.50 10.57 0.42
N ILE A 32 -8.25 9.53 -0.37
CA ILE A 32 -6.88 9.06 -0.61
C ILE A 32 -6.07 10.11 -1.37
N LEU A 33 -6.67 10.76 -2.35
CA LEU A 33 -5.96 11.76 -3.14
C LEU A 33 -5.62 13.00 -2.32
N ARG A 34 -6.39 13.26 -1.25
CA ARG A 34 -6.09 14.38 -0.36
C ARG A 34 -5.13 14.01 0.74
N GLU A 35 -5.28 12.82 1.31
CA GLU A 35 -4.59 12.45 2.53
C GLU A 35 -3.51 11.40 2.36
N GLY A 36 -3.46 10.76 1.18
CA GLY A 36 -2.58 9.64 0.99
C GLY A 36 -3.16 8.37 1.59
N LEU A 37 -2.37 7.30 1.57
CA LEU A 37 -2.79 6.05 2.19
C LEU A 37 -2.37 6.02 3.64
N ARG A 38 -3.30 5.64 4.50
CA ARG A 38 -3.09 5.56 5.94
C ARG A 38 -3.49 4.18 6.41
N PRO A 39 -2.87 3.68 7.48
CA PRO A 39 -3.16 2.31 7.92
C PRO A 39 -4.55 2.11 8.51
N MET A 40 -5.22 3.19 8.88
CA MET A 40 -6.55 3.13 9.48
C MET A 40 -6.53 2.29 10.76
N SER A 41 -7.24 1.16 10.78
CA SER A 41 -7.27 0.31 11.97
C SER A 41 -6.08 -0.63 12.05
N ARG A 42 -5.25 -0.66 11.03
CA ARG A 42 -4.06 -1.53 11.01
C ARG A 42 -2.83 -0.72 11.38
N GLN A 43 -1.73 -1.42 11.64
CA GLN A 43 -0.48 -0.75 11.95
C GLN A 43 0.23 -0.23 10.71
N HIS A 44 -0.01 -0.88 9.58
CA HIS A 44 0.68 -0.53 8.35
C HIS A 44 -0.27 -0.53 7.18
N VAL A 45 0.10 0.24 6.16
CA VAL A 45 -0.57 0.18 4.86
C VAL A 45 -0.08 -1.10 4.18
N HIS A 46 -1.01 -1.88 3.65
CA HIS A 46 -0.69 -3.13 2.96
C HIS A 46 -0.62 -2.89 1.46
N LEU A 47 0.47 -3.36 0.86
CA LEU A 47 0.72 -3.18 -0.56
C LEU A 47 1.00 -4.52 -1.22
N SER A 48 0.65 -4.61 -2.49
CA SER A 48 0.80 -5.84 -3.27
C SER A 48 1.93 -5.68 -4.28
N VAL A 49 2.52 -6.80 -4.69
CA VAL A 49 3.61 -6.78 -5.66
C VAL A 49 3.12 -6.70 -7.10
N ASP A 50 1.85 -6.97 -7.33
CA ASP A 50 1.32 -6.94 -8.68
C ASP A 50 -0.10 -6.36 -8.72
N VAL A 51 -0.49 -5.93 -9.92
CA VAL A 51 -1.78 -5.29 -10.14
C VAL A 51 -2.93 -6.25 -9.92
N ALA A 52 -2.78 -7.49 -10.35
CA ALA A 52 -3.87 -8.46 -10.25
C ALA A 52 -4.27 -8.71 -8.78
N THR A 53 -3.28 -8.84 -7.92
CA THR A 53 -3.54 -9.04 -6.50
C THR A 53 -4.22 -7.81 -5.90
N ALA A 54 -3.72 -6.63 -6.25
CA ALA A 54 -4.30 -5.38 -5.74
C ALA A 54 -5.74 -5.23 -6.20
N GLU A 55 -6.03 -5.60 -7.45
CA GLU A 55 -7.38 -5.51 -7.97
C GLU A 55 -8.33 -6.39 -7.20
N LYS A 56 -7.92 -7.61 -6.88
CA LYS A 56 -8.74 -8.51 -6.09
C LYS A 56 -9.06 -7.94 -4.71
N VAL A 57 -8.07 -7.30 -4.10
CA VAL A 57 -8.30 -6.66 -2.81
C VAL A 57 -9.32 -5.53 -2.96
N GLY A 58 -9.16 -4.72 -4.00
CA GLY A 58 -10.09 -3.61 -4.23
C GLY A 58 -11.52 -4.08 -4.45
N GLN A 59 -11.70 -5.20 -5.13
CA GLN A 59 -13.03 -5.74 -5.40
C GLN A 59 -13.81 -6.06 -4.13
N ARG A 60 -13.12 -6.34 -3.06
CA ARG A 60 -13.78 -6.63 -1.78
C ARG A 60 -14.47 -5.42 -1.21
N HIS A 61 -14.09 -4.23 -1.63
CA HIS A 61 -14.60 -2.98 -1.06
C HIS A 61 -15.55 -2.24 -2.00
N GLY A 62 -15.72 -2.72 -3.21
CA GLY A 62 -16.62 -2.10 -4.18
C GLY A 62 -16.01 -2.08 -5.56
N LYS A 63 -16.25 -1.00 -6.30
CA LYS A 63 -15.68 -0.86 -7.64
C LYS A 63 -14.17 -0.67 -7.49
N PRO A 64 -13.35 -1.60 -8.00
CA PRO A 64 -11.93 -1.57 -7.69
C PRO A 64 -11.15 -0.50 -8.44
N VAL A 65 -10.17 0.05 -7.74
CA VAL A 65 -9.17 0.94 -8.33
C VAL A 65 -7.82 0.45 -7.82
N VAL A 66 -6.84 0.37 -8.70
CA VAL A 66 -5.48 0.00 -8.31
C VAL A 66 -4.63 1.25 -8.30
N LEU A 67 -4.03 1.54 -7.17
CA LEU A 67 -3.13 2.66 -7.01
C LEU A 67 -1.70 2.19 -7.20
N PHE A 68 -0.92 2.97 -7.93
CA PHE A 68 0.50 2.72 -8.12
C PHE A 68 1.23 3.54 -7.08
N VAL A 69 2.09 2.88 -6.30
CA VAL A 69 2.86 3.51 -5.25
C VAL A 69 4.31 3.58 -5.70
N ALA A 70 4.88 4.79 -5.75
CA ALA A 70 6.28 4.97 -6.16
C ALA A 70 7.18 4.58 -4.98
N SER A 71 7.17 3.30 -4.64
CA SER A 71 7.86 2.79 -3.45
C SER A 71 9.37 2.99 -3.52
N GLY A 72 9.96 2.87 -4.71
CA GLY A 72 11.38 3.11 -4.86
C GLY A 72 11.77 4.54 -4.50
N LYS A 73 10.98 5.50 -4.97
CA LYS A 73 11.22 6.91 -4.65
C LYS A 73 11.00 7.20 -3.18
N MET A 74 9.97 6.57 -2.60
CA MET A 74 9.72 6.72 -1.18
C MET A 74 10.88 6.21 -0.36
N SER A 75 11.41 5.06 -0.73
CA SER A 75 12.54 4.48 -0.02
C SER A 75 13.75 5.42 -0.08
N SER A 76 14.00 6.00 -1.24
CA SER A 76 15.08 6.96 -1.39
C SER A 76 14.86 8.21 -0.54
N ALA A 77 13.61 8.55 -0.26
CA ALA A 77 13.28 9.72 0.55
C ALA A 77 13.28 9.41 2.05
N GLY A 78 13.57 8.16 2.44
CA GLY A 78 13.67 7.82 3.84
C GLY A 78 12.52 6.99 4.40
N PHE A 79 11.51 6.68 3.59
CA PHE A 79 10.41 5.84 4.05
C PHE A 79 10.85 4.38 4.12
N GLU A 80 10.43 3.69 5.16
CA GLU A 80 10.79 2.30 5.33
C GLU A 80 9.70 1.37 4.85
N PHE A 81 10.11 0.27 4.25
CA PHE A 81 9.20 -0.77 3.78
C PHE A 81 9.59 -2.11 4.38
N PHE A 82 8.61 -2.95 4.58
CA PHE A 82 8.81 -4.28 5.15
C PHE A 82 8.08 -5.29 4.29
N CYS A 83 8.65 -6.46 4.12
CA CYS A 83 8.00 -7.52 3.37
C CYS A 83 7.65 -8.65 4.33
N ALA A 84 6.35 -8.89 4.48
CA ALA A 84 5.89 -9.96 5.35
C ALA A 84 6.11 -11.32 4.72
N ASP A 85 6.06 -12.37 5.52
CA ASP A 85 6.31 -13.73 5.04
C ASP A 85 5.37 -14.13 3.91
N ASN A 86 4.16 -13.61 3.91
CA ASN A 86 3.18 -13.95 2.88
C ASN A 86 3.34 -13.13 1.60
N GLY A 87 4.40 -12.34 1.51
CA GLY A 87 4.67 -11.54 0.31
C GLY A 87 3.99 -10.18 0.29
N VAL A 88 3.21 -9.86 1.29
CA VAL A 88 2.57 -8.55 1.38
C VAL A 88 3.59 -7.53 1.88
N TRP A 89 3.65 -6.39 1.20
CA TRP A 89 4.54 -5.31 1.63
C TRP A 89 3.82 -4.36 2.57
N LEU A 90 4.56 -3.80 3.50
CA LEU A 90 4.01 -2.96 4.56
C LEU A 90 4.80 -1.66 4.64
N THR A 91 4.09 -0.56 4.86
CA THR A 91 4.73 0.72 5.12
C THR A 91 3.83 1.53 6.05
N GLU A 92 4.40 2.52 6.71
CA GLU A 92 3.64 3.28 7.69
C GLU A 92 2.53 4.11 7.04
N LYS A 93 2.87 4.78 5.96
CA LYS A 93 1.89 5.60 5.23
C LYS A 93 2.45 5.90 3.85
N VAL A 94 1.56 6.31 2.95
CA VAL A 94 1.97 6.71 1.60
C VAL A 94 1.41 8.11 1.33
N PRO A 95 2.28 9.13 1.32
CA PRO A 95 1.82 10.47 0.97
C PRO A 95 1.24 10.52 -0.43
N ALA A 96 0.23 11.34 -0.63
CA ALA A 96 -0.48 11.40 -1.89
C ALA A 96 0.44 11.68 -3.08
N GLU A 97 1.51 12.41 -2.87
CA GLU A 97 2.43 12.75 -3.97
C GLU A 97 3.12 11.54 -4.58
N PHE A 98 3.14 10.41 -3.88
CA PHE A 98 3.74 9.18 -4.39
C PHE A 98 2.71 8.23 -5.00
N LEU A 99 1.47 8.67 -5.12
CA LEU A 99 0.40 7.84 -5.66
C LEU A 99 0.05 8.25 -7.08
N SER A 100 -0.25 7.26 -7.91
CA SER A 100 -0.80 7.50 -9.23
C SER A 100 -1.76 6.37 -9.54
N TYR A 101 -2.61 6.56 -10.53
CA TYR A 101 -3.53 5.53 -10.94
C TYR A 101 -3.95 5.77 -12.37
N HIS A 102 -4.33 4.69 -13.02
CA HIS A 102 -4.88 4.77 -14.36
C HIS A 102 -6.34 4.39 -14.29
N GLN A 103 -7.16 5.28 -14.81
CA GLN A 103 -8.56 4.97 -14.95
C GLN A 103 -8.70 4.14 -16.20
N ILE A 104 -9.13 2.91 -16.04
CA ILE A 104 -9.35 2.06 -17.19
C ILE A 104 -10.68 2.44 -17.81
N THR A 105 -10.60 3.08 -18.95
CA THR A 105 -11.79 3.40 -19.68
C THR A 105 -11.95 2.37 -20.78
N THR A 106 -13.03 1.70 -20.73
CA THR A 106 -13.36 0.78 -21.81
C THR A 106 -14.64 1.24 -22.46
#